data_2842e0e4c2de389a288777ef36ab9a49
#
_entry.id   2842e0e4c2de389a288777ef36ab9a49
#
_cell.length_a   1.000
_cell.length_b   1.000
_cell.length_c   1.000
_cell.angle_alpha   90.00
_cell.angle_beta   90.00
_cell.angle_gamma   90.00
#
_symmetry.space_group_name_H-M   'P 1'
#
loop_
_entity.id
_entity.type
_entity.pdbx_description
1 polymer ?
#
loop_
_entity_poly.entity_id
_entity_poly.type
_entity_poly.pdbx_seq_one_letter_code
_entity_poly.pdbx_strand_id
1 'polypeptide(L)'
;AKAIVKNEAELRERVKWVVNSYQQPALVETFLSGREFTVGVMGRADAKLYSRHPEWYDDKDGFHRFPILELDASRSVTPHVYSQAAKAKNVGEKGAPDYFCPAEVEPELEKKLKHFAYRAHILLNALDVSRTDIRLDDEGNPRLIEINTLPGLTPDYSDLCLQAAAEGIAYNDLLLDILYLAAGRWGL
;
A
#
# COMPACT_ATOMS: atom_id res chain seq x y z
N ALA A 1 12.28 19.32 5.32
CA ALA A 1 11.76 19.51 6.69
C ALA A 1 11.81 18.18 7.43
N LYS A 2 12.28 18.15 8.69
CA LYS A 2 12.36 16.92 9.49
C LYS A 2 10.95 16.52 9.91
N ALA A 3 10.41 15.40 9.37
CA ALA A 3 9.15 14.83 9.83
C ALA A 3 9.34 14.02 11.11
N ILE A 4 10.49 13.36 11.28
CA ILE A 4 10.83 12.58 12.46
C ILE A 4 11.50 13.48 13.50
N VAL A 5 10.99 13.44 14.72
CA VAL A 5 11.49 14.15 15.90
C VAL A 5 11.88 13.14 16.99
N LYS A 6 12.90 13.45 17.79
CA LYS A 6 13.49 12.49 18.73
C LYS A 6 13.31 12.88 20.21
N ASN A 7 12.80 14.07 20.47
CA ASN A 7 12.60 14.57 21.82
C ASN A 7 11.50 15.62 21.88
N GLU A 8 11.07 15.97 23.08
CA GLU A 8 9.97 16.89 23.30
C GLU A 8 10.23 18.29 22.74
N ALA A 9 11.46 18.80 22.82
CA ALA A 9 11.80 20.13 22.31
C ALA A 9 11.62 20.21 20.80
N GLU A 10 12.16 19.23 20.08
CA GLU A 10 11.99 19.11 18.62
C GLU A 10 10.51 18.92 18.24
N LEU A 11 9.75 18.14 19.02
CA LEU A 11 8.33 17.94 18.79
C LEU A 11 7.56 19.26 18.90
N ARG A 12 7.77 20.00 19.98
CA ARG A 12 7.10 21.30 20.20
C ARG A 12 7.44 22.31 19.10
N GLU A 13 8.71 22.40 18.70
CA GLU A 13 9.14 23.24 17.59
C GLU A 13 8.46 22.83 16.29
N ARG A 14 8.43 21.52 16.00
CA ARG A 14 7.85 21.01 14.77
C ARG A 14 6.33 21.20 14.70
N VAL A 15 5.62 20.93 15.77
CA VAL A 15 4.16 21.17 15.86
C VAL A 15 3.86 22.65 15.65
N LYS A 16 4.59 23.55 16.32
CA LYS A 16 4.43 24.99 16.13
C LYS A 16 4.66 25.42 14.69
N TRP A 17 5.70 24.86 14.05
CA TRP A 17 5.98 25.15 12.64
C TRP A 17 4.84 24.67 11.72
N VAL A 18 4.33 23.45 11.90
CA VAL A 18 3.21 22.90 11.10
C VAL A 18 1.97 23.77 11.25
N VAL A 19 1.56 24.06 12.49
CA VAL A 19 0.36 24.87 12.76
C VAL A 19 0.49 26.27 12.15
N ASN A 20 1.66 26.91 12.27
CA ASN A 20 1.85 28.25 11.72
C ASN A 20 1.94 28.28 10.19
N SER A 21 2.55 27.24 9.57
CA SER A 21 2.76 27.19 8.13
C SER A 21 1.51 26.78 7.35
N TYR A 22 0.71 25.87 7.91
CA TYR A 22 -0.46 25.30 7.22
C TYR A 22 -1.79 25.77 7.81
N GLN A 23 -1.77 26.50 8.94
CA GLN A 23 -2.98 26.94 9.64
C GLN A 23 -3.95 25.79 9.96
N GLN A 24 -3.40 24.61 10.29
CA GLN A 24 -4.10 23.37 10.57
C GLN A 24 -3.50 22.67 11.79
N PRO A 25 -4.27 21.81 12.48
CA PRO A 25 -3.73 20.94 13.52
C PRO A 25 -2.59 20.06 12.98
N ALA A 26 -1.59 19.80 13.81
CA ALA A 26 -0.52 18.85 13.51
C ALA A 26 -0.92 17.45 13.97
N LEU A 27 -0.82 16.46 13.08
CA LEU A 27 -0.89 15.06 13.44
C LEU A 27 0.45 14.63 14.03
N VAL A 28 0.41 13.99 15.19
CA VAL A 28 1.59 13.45 15.88
C VAL A 28 1.37 11.96 16.10
N GLU A 29 2.26 11.14 15.57
CA GLU A 29 2.17 9.69 15.63
C GLU A 29 3.50 9.08 16.06
N THR A 30 3.45 7.88 16.61
CA THR A 30 4.66 7.09 16.87
C THR A 30 5.34 6.73 15.56
N PHE A 31 6.65 7.01 15.46
CA PHE A 31 7.42 6.57 14.31
C PHE A 31 7.66 5.07 14.38
N LEU A 32 7.27 4.37 13.33
CA LEU A 32 7.50 2.93 13.19
C LEU A 32 8.85 2.73 12.49
N SER A 33 9.77 1.98 13.08
CA SER A 33 11.13 1.82 12.57
C SER A 33 11.31 0.59 11.67
N GLY A 34 10.34 -0.34 11.67
CA GLY A 34 10.42 -1.60 10.96
C GLY A 34 10.26 -1.49 9.45
N ARG A 35 10.27 -2.66 8.80
CA ARG A 35 10.08 -2.82 7.35
C ARG A 35 8.72 -2.28 6.91
N GLU A 36 8.68 -1.71 5.71
CA GLU A 36 7.47 -1.16 5.11
C GLU A 36 7.00 -2.01 3.95
N PHE A 37 5.70 -2.32 3.94
CA PHE A 37 5.08 -3.18 2.95
C PHE A 37 3.81 -2.54 2.41
N THR A 38 3.47 -2.87 1.17
CA THR A 38 2.17 -2.58 0.62
C THR A 38 1.54 -3.83 0.03
N VAL A 39 0.23 -3.97 0.22
CA VAL A 39 -0.53 -5.15 -0.23
C VAL A 39 -1.80 -4.69 -0.93
N GLY A 40 -1.92 -5.07 -2.21
CA GLY A 40 -3.13 -4.89 -3.00
C GLY A 40 -4.18 -5.94 -2.64
N VAL A 41 -5.43 -5.53 -2.63
CA VAL A 41 -6.60 -6.42 -2.53
C VAL A 41 -7.59 -6.01 -3.62
N MET A 42 -8.06 -6.96 -4.40
CA MET A 42 -9.05 -6.76 -5.45
C MET A 42 -10.18 -7.77 -5.31
N GLY A 43 -11.42 -7.34 -5.56
CA GLY A 43 -12.57 -8.22 -5.57
C GLY A 43 -13.63 -7.89 -4.53
N ARG A 44 -14.57 -8.80 -4.44
CA ARG A 44 -15.69 -8.82 -3.51
C ARG A 44 -16.29 -10.23 -3.51
N ALA A 45 -17.23 -10.52 -2.60
CA ALA A 45 -17.78 -11.86 -2.42
C ALA A 45 -18.32 -12.53 -3.71
N ASP A 46 -18.80 -11.74 -4.67
CA ASP A 46 -19.35 -12.20 -5.96
C ASP A 46 -18.44 -11.85 -7.16
N ALA A 47 -17.17 -11.51 -6.93
CA ALA A 47 -16.22 -11.09 -7.98
C ALA A 47 -16.15 -12.08 -9.15
N LYS A 48 -16.16 -13.39 -8.87
CA LYS A 48 -16.09 -14.44 -9.90
C LYS A 48 -17.22 -14.40 -10.92
N LEU A 49 -18.36 -13.81 -10.59
CA LEU A 49 -19.50 -13.70 -11.51
C LEU A 49 -19.27 -12.62 -12.58
N TYR A 50 -18.42 -11.67 -12.31
CA TYR A 50 -18.19 -10.50 -13.16
C TYR A 50 -16.80 -10.46 -13.76
N SER A 51 -15.82 -11.08 -13.10
CA SER A 51 -14.43 -11.12 -13.56
C SER A 51 -14.28 -11.91 -14.86
N ARG A 52 -13.37 -11.46 -15.74
CA ARG A 52 -12.90 -12.25 -16.88
C ARG A 52 -11.85 -13.29 -16.49
N HIS A 53 -11.33 -13.18 -15.27
CA HIS A 53 -10.29 -14.00 -14.68
C HIS A 53 -10.73 -14.57 -13.33
N PRO A 54 -11.84 -15.37 -13.31
CA PRO A 54 -12.36 -15.90 -12.05
C PRO A 54 -11.34 -16.75 -11.27
N GLU A 55 -10.32 -17.26 -11.95
CA GLU A 55 -9.21 -18.01 -11.36
C GLU A 55 -8.31 -17.16 -10.45
N TRP A 56 -8.32 -15.85 -10.56
CA TRP A 56 -7.54 -14.99 -9.68
C TRP A 56 -8.11 -14.88 -8.27
N TYR A 57 -9.41 -15.15 -8.13
CA TYR A 57 -10.14 -14.92 -6.88
C TYR A 57 -10.26 -16.17 -6.04
N ASP A 58 -10.05 -16.03 -4.74
CA ASP A 58 -10.22 -17.11 -3.77
C ASP A 58 -11.66 -17.67 -3.81
N ASP A 59 -11.79 -19.01 -3.77
CA ASP A 59 -13.09 -19.68 -3.86
C ASP A 59 -13.98 -19.43 -2.64
N LYS A 60 -13.39 -19.09 -1.50
CA LYS A 60 -14.11 -18.95 -0.23
C LYS A 60 -14.68 -17.56 -0.03
N ASP A 61 -13.97 -16.54 -0.47
CA ASP A 61 -14.33 -15.17 -0.15
C ASP A 61 -14.41 -14.21 -1.37
N GLY A 62 -13.96 -14.63 -2.54
CA GLY A 62 -14.05 -13.84 -3.76
C GLY A 62 -13.03 -12.69 -3.85
N PHE A 63 -11.97 -12.71 -3.05
CA PHE A 63 -10.94 -11.68 -3.08
C PHE A 63 -9.61 -12.21 -3.60
N HIS A 64 -8.98 -11.41 -4.43
CA HIS A 64 -7.58 -11.57 -4.82
C HIS A 64 -6.69 -10.75 -3.89
N ARG A 65 -5.60 -11.35 -3.44
CA ARG A 65 -4.58 -10.71 -2.59
C ARG A 65 -3.26 -10.75 -3.33
N PHE A 66 -2.86 -9.62 -3.86
CA PHE A 66 -1.64 -9.50 -4.64
C PHE A 66 -0.38 -9.90 -3.84
N PRO A 67 0.72 -10.24 -4.53
CA PRO A 67 2.01 -10.40 -3.90
C PRO A 67 2.37 -9.18 -3.05
N ILE A 68 3.01 -9.41 -1.91
CA ILE A 68 3.47 -8.33 -1.05
C ILE A 68 4.59 -7.59 -1.76
N LEU A 69 4.52 -6.27 -1.79
CA LEU A 69 5.61 -5.42 -2.22
C LEU A 69 6.26 -4.79 -0.97
N GLU A 70 7.56 -4.95 -0.81
CA GLU A 70 8.35 -4.27 0.20
C GLU A 70 8.97 -3.01 -0.38
N LEU A 71 8.97 -1.95 0.42
CA LEU A 71 9.56 -0.67 0.10
C LEU A 71 10.69 -0.36 1.08
N ASP A 72 11.92 -0.35 0.60
CA ASP A 72 13.07 0.04 1.41
C ASP A 72 13.52 1.47 1.09
N ALA A 73 13.16 2.39 1.96
CA ALA A 73 13.53 3.79 1.87
C ALA A 73 14.85 4.13 2.59
N SER A 74 15.62 3.14 3.06
CA SER A 74 16.85 3.39 3.83
C SER A 74 17.90 4.19 3.06
N ARG A 75 17.96 3.99 1.72
CA ARG A 75 18.88 4.68 0.80
C ARG A 75 18.23 5.78 -0.02
N SER A 76 16.97 6.09 0.24
CA SER A 76 16.25 7.14 -0.50
C SER A 76 16.74 8.54 -0.14
N VAL A 77 16.29 9.56 -0.91
CA VAL A 77 16.59 10.97 -0.64
C VAL A 77 16.11 11.44 0.74
N THR A 78 15.19 10.69 1.36
CA THR A 78 14.73 10.90 2.73
C THR A 78 14.81 9.56 3.46
N PRO A 79 15.96 9.18 4.05
CA PRO A 79 16.14 7.88 4.64
C PRO A 79 15.03 7.51 5.64
N HIS A 80 14.56 6.27 5.55
CA HIS A 80 13.49 5.69 6.38
C HIS A 80 12.12 6.37 6.29
N VAL A 81 11.93 7.30 5.34
CA VAL A 81 10.62 7.94 5.11
C VAL A 81 10.30 7.90 3.63
N TYR A 82 9.16 7.31 3.27
CA TYR A 82 8.62 7.37 1.91
C TYR A 82 7.99 8.75 1.67
N SER A 83 8.85 9.75 1.55
CA SER A 83 8.45 11.14 1.38
C SER A 83 7.98 11.44 -0.04
N GLN A 84 7.30 12.57 -0.22
CA GLN A 84 6.93 13.06 -1.56
C GLN A 84 8.15 13.22 -2.48
N ALA A 85 9.31 13.63 -1.94
CA ALA A 85 10.56 13.73 -2.71
C ALA A 85 11.08 12.35 -3.14
N ALA A 86 10.88 11.30 -2.32
CA ALA A 86 11.20 9.93 -2.68
C ALA A 86 10.20 9.38 -3.71
N LYS A 87 8.89 9.66 -3.53
CA LYS A 87 7.81 9.29 -4.46
C LYS A 87 7.97 9.91 -5.86
N ALA A 88 8.63 11.06 -5.97
CA ALA A 88 8.87 11.74 -7.25
C ALA A 88 10.01 11.11 -8.08
N LYS A 89 10.69 10.10 -7.55
CA LYS A 89 11.75 9.36 -8.22
C LYS A 89 11.21 8.14 -8.94
N ASN A 90 11.74 7.85 -10.13
CA ASN A 90 11.40 6.61 -10.83
C ASN A 90 12.06 5.40 -10.14
N VAL A 91 11.45 4.23 -10.30
CA VAL A 91 12.02 2.97 -9.82
C VAL A 91 13.43 2.78 -10.40
N GLY A 92 14.40 2.49 -9.53
CA GLY A 92 15.81 2.34 -9.91
C GLY A 92 16.60 3.65 -10.10
N GLU A 93 15.97 4.81 -9.96
CA GLU A 93 16.67 6.09 -10.01
C GLU A 93 17.46 6.34 -8.72
N LYS A 94 18.63 6.98 -8.82
CA LYS A 94 19.44 7.31 -7.64
C LYS A 94 18.64 8.13 -6.63
N GLY A 95 18.52 7.61 -5.41
CA GLY A 95 17.76 8.21 -4.32
C GLY A 95 16.26 7.87 -4.34
N ALA A 96 15.80 6.99 -5.24
CA ALA A 96 14.53 6.30 -5.09
C ALA A 96 14.61 5.26 -3.97
N PRO A 97 13.48 4.84 -3.39
CA PRO A 97 13.42 3.63 -2.61
C PRO A 97 13.74 2.39 -3.45
N ASP A 98 14.22 1.34 -2.82
CA ASP A 98 14.29 0.03 -3.45
C ASP A 98 12.92 -0.69 -3.28
N TYR A 99 12.48 -1.39 -4.32
CA TYR A 99 11.21 -2.13 -4.34
C TYR A 99 11.49 -3.62 -4.56
N PHE A 100 10.90 -4.46 -3.72
CA PHE A 100 11.02 -5.92 -3.81
C PHE A 100 9.61 -6.52 -3.91
N CYS A 101 9.30 -7.13 -5.04
CA CYS A 101 8.01 -7.79 -5.29
C CYS A 101 8.21 -9.10 -6.08
N PRO A 102 7.83 -10.27 -5.56
CA PRO A 102 7.34 -10.49 -4.18
C PRO A 102 8.40 -10.18 -3.12
N ALA A 103 7.97 -9.66 -1.98
CA ALA A 103 8.84 -9.43 -0.83
C ALA A 103 9.32 -10.76 -0.22
N GLU A 104 10.58 -10.84 0.17
CA GLU A 104 11.10 -11.96 0.93
C GLU A 104 10.72 -11.83 2.41
N VAL A 105 9.68 -12.57 2.81
CA VAL A 105 9.15 -12.61 4.18
C VAL A 105 8.87 -14.03 4.61
N GLU A 106 8.93 -14.27 5.91
CA GLU A 106 8.53 -15.56 6.49
C GLU A 106 7.05 -15.84 6.24
N PRO A 107 6.64 -17.09 5.99
CA PRO A 107 5.26 -17.45 5.63
C PRO A 107 4.20 -16.95 6.63
N GLU A 108 4.53 -16.94 7.93
CA GLU A 108 3.62 -16.43 8.96
C GLU A 108 3.44 -14.90 8.87
N LEU A 109 4.49 -14.16 8.52
CA LEU A 109 4.39 -12.72 8.30
C LEU A 109 3.63 -12.43 7.01
N GLU A 110 3.88 -13.17 5.92
CA GLU A 110 3.13 -13.04 4.67
C GLU A 110 1.62 -13.19 4.92
N LYS A 111 1.24 -14.25 5.61
CA LYS A 111 -0.16 -14.52 5.97
C LYS A 111 -0.77 -13.39 6.79
N LYS A 112 -0.03 -12.87 7.77
CA LYS A 112 -0.49 -11.74 8.60
C LYS A 112 -0.69 -10.48 7.77
N LEU A 113 0.26 -10.12 6.90
CA LEU A 113 0.19 -8.92 6.06
C LEU A 113 -0.99 -8.99 5.07
N LYS A 114 -1.15 -10.12 4.37
CA LYS A 114 -2.28 -10.35 3.45
C LYS A 114 -3.63 -10.32 4.18
N HIS A 115 -3.71 -10.95 5.36
CA HIS A 115 -4.92 -10.91 6.18
C HIS A 115 -5.22 -9.49 6.67
N PHE A 116 -4.20 -8.75 7.08
CA PHE A 116 -4.33 -7.37 7.55
C PHE A 116 -4.88 -6.45 6.47
N ALA A 117 -4.33 -6.52 5.26
CA ALA A 117 -4.82 -5.75 4.11
C ALA A 117 -6.25 -6.12 3.72
N TYR A 118 -6.57 -7.42 3.68
CA TYR A 118 -7.93 -7.90 3.46
C TYR A 118 -8.92 -7.36 4.49
N ARG A 119 -8.57 -7.41 5.79
CA ARG A 119 -9.41 -6.88 6.86
C ARG A 119 -9.60 -5.37 6.74
N ALA A 120 -8.56 -4.62 6.39
CA ALA A 120 -8.66 -3.18 6.16
C ALA A 120 -9.62 -2.87 5.00
N HIS A 121 -9.50 -3.62 3.88
CA HIS A 121 -10.39 -3.49 2.73
C HIS A 121 -11.87 -3.66 3.12
N ILE A 122 -12.19 -4.74 3.84
CA ILE A 122 -13.56 -5.05 4.26
C ILE A 122 -14.09 -4.03 5.28
N LEU A 123 -13.32 -3.74 6.33
CA LEU A 123 -13.77 -2.90 7.44
C LEU A 123 -14.01 -1.45 7.02
N LEU A 124 -13.25 -0.98 6.04
CA LEU A 124 -13.41 0.38 5.49
C LEU A 124 -14.32 0.41 4.26
N ASN A 125 -14.97 -0.71 3.95
CA ASN A 125 -15.90 -0.84 2.83
C ASN A 125 -15.29 -0.34 1.51
N ALA A 126 -14.01 -0.69 1.26
CA ALA A 126 -13.37 -0.40 0.00
C ALA A 126 -14.06 -1.16 -1.14
N LEU A 127 -14.19 -0.53 -2.30
CA LEU A 127 -14.89 -1.10 -3.44
C LEU A 127 -13.88 -1.56 -4.50
N ASP A 128 -14.13 -2.77 -5.01
CA ASP A 128 -13.42 -3.39 -6.15
C ASP A 128 -11.92 -3.57 -5.94
N VAL A 129 -11.17 -2.53 -5.60
CA VAL A 129 -9.71 -2.57 -5.40
C VAL A 129 -9.25 -1.62 -4.30
N SER A 130 -8.25 -2.02 -3.54
CA SER A 130 -7.51 -1.15 -2.64
C SER A 130 -6.05 -1.57 -2.50
N ARG A 131 -5.23 -0.66 -2.00
CA ARG A 131 -3.85 -0.95 -1.60
C ARG A 131 -3.65 -0.46 -0.16
N THR A 132 -3.15 -1.33 0.68
CA THR A 132 -2.94 -1.06 2.10
C THR A 132 -1.45 -0.94 2.36
N ASP A 133 -1.02 0.18 2.93
CA ASP A 133 0.36 0.44 3.31
C ASP A 133 0.53 0.09 4.80
N ILE A 134 1.50 -0.77 5.10
CA ILE A 134 1.70 -1.42 6.40
C ILE A 134 3.17 -1.26 6.79
N ARG A 135 3.42 -0.91 8.05
CA ARG A 135 4.78 -0.87 8.57
C ARG A 135 4.86 -1.68 9.85
N LEU A 136 5.98 -2.36 10.05
CA LEU A 136 6.20 -3.11 11.28
C LEU A 136 6.62 -2.15 12.41
N ASP A 137 6.14 -2.42 13.60
CA ASP A 137 6.67 -1.80 14.82
C ASP A 137 7.99 -2.45 15.25
N ASP A 138 8.57 -1.97 16.35
CA ASP A 138 9.84 -2.49 16.89
C ASP A 138 9.77 -3.93 17.34
N GLU A 139 8.56 -4.48 17.55
CA GLU A 139 8.29 -5.87 17.93
C GLU A 139 7.97 -6.75 16.71
N GLY A 140 7.97 -6.19 15.50
CA GLY A 140 7.65 -6.88 14.26
C GLY A 140 6.15 -7.08 14.00
N ASN A 141 5.27 -6.36 14.71
CA ASN A 141 3.84 -6.43 14.46
C ASN A 141 3.43 -5.47 13.35
N PRO A 142 2.52 -5.88 12.43
CA PRO A 142 1.97 -5.01 11.41
C PRO A 142 1.14 -3.87 12.00
N ARG A 143 1.40 -2.65 11.53
CA ARG A 143 0.63 -1.44 11.83
C ARG A 143 0.13 -0.82 10.53
N LEU A 144 -1.14 -0.42 10.51
CA LEU A 144 -1.73 0.28 9.38
C LEU A 144 -1.13 1.68 9.28
N ILE A 145 -0.65 2.04 8.10
CA ILE A 145 -0.28 3.41 7.76
C ILE A 145 -1.46 4.08 7.06
N GLU A 146 -1.85 3.55 5.91
CA GLU A 146 -3.01 4.05 5.17
C GLU A 146 -3.61 2.96 4.28
N ILE A 147 -4.83 3.19 3.83
CA ILE A 147 -5.47 2.43 2.75
C ILE A 147 -5.83 3.38 1.61
N ASN A 148 -5.40 3.02 0.42
CA ASN A 148 -5.70 3.73 -0.81
C ASN A 148 -6.80 3.00 -1.58
N THR A 149 -8.01 3.53 -1.56
CA THR A 149 -9.17 2.95 -2.28
C THR A 149 -9.23 3.36 -3.76
N LEU A 150 -8.34 4.24 -4.18
CA LEU A 150 -8.03 4.58 -5.57
C LEU A 150 -6.51 4.50 -5.76
N PRO A 151 -5.93 3.30 -5.74
CA PRO A 151 -4.49 3.15 -5.89
C PRO A 151 -4.04 3.65 -7.27
N GLY A 152 -2.80 4.12 -7.35
CA GLY A 152 -2.21 4.51 -8.63
C GLY A 152 -2.19 3.33 -9.61
N LEU A 153 -2.41 3.64 -10.90
CA LEU A 153 -2.49 2.65 -11.98
C LEU A 153 -1.53 3.00 -13.14
N THR A 154 -0.43 3.71 -12.85
CA THR A 154 0.60 3.95 -13.87
C THR A 154 1.41 2.67 -14.09
N PRO A 155 1.49 2.14 -15.35
CA PRO A 155 2.25 0.94 -15.64
C PRO A 155 3.73 1.11 -15.29
N ASP A 156 4.37 0.04 -14.85
CA ASP A 156 5.79 -0.04 -14.48
C ASP A 156 6.24 0.91 -13.35
N TYR A 157 5.27 1.58 -12.70
CA TYR A 157 5.54 2.57 -11.67
C TYR A 157 4.69 2.40 -10.41
N SER A 158 3.37 2.29 -10.56
CA SER A 158 2.47 2.20 -9.41
C SER A 158 2.55 0.84 -8.73
N ASP A 159 2.58 0.84 -7.41
CA ASP A 159 2.79 -0.36 -6.58
C ASP A 159 1.82 -1.49 -6.93
N LEU A 160 0.53 -1.19 -7.16
CA LEU A 160 -0.45 -2.20 -7.56
C LEU A 160 -0.10 -2.82 -8.92
N CYS A 161 0.39 -2.02 -9.88
CA CYS A 161 0.82 -2.53 -11.18
C CYS A 161 2.09 -3.38 -11.08
N LEU A 162 3.03 -3.02 -10.19
CA LEU A 162 4.22 -3.81 -9.90
C LEU A 162 3.85 -5.16 -9.26
N GLN A 163 2.89 -5.16 -8.35
CA GLN A 163 2.38 -6.38 -7.71
C GLN A 163 1.70 -7.31 -8.73
N ALA A 164 0.84 -6.77 -9.59
CA ALA A 164 0.18 -7.53 -10.67
C ALA A 164 1.20 -8.12 -11.65
N ALA A 165 2.18 -7.33 -12.08
CA ALA A 165 3.25 -7.80 -12.96
C ALA A 165 4.10 -8.91 -12.34
N ALA A 166 4.35 -8.86 -11.01
CA ALA A 166 5.14 -9.86 -10.29
C ALA A 166 4.49 -11.26 -10.29
N GLU A 167 3.17 -11.35 -10.45
CA GLU A 167 2.45 -12.63 -10.59
C GLU A 167 2.00 -12.92 -12.03
N GLY A 168 2.46 -12.11 -13.00
CA GLY A 168 2.21 -12.34 -14.43
C GLY A 168 0.88 -11.80 -14.94
N ILE A 169 0.17 -10.97 -14.18
CA ILE A 169 -1.05 -10.28 -14.64
C ILE A 169 -0.64 -9.13 -15.57
N ALA A 170 -1.12 -9.17 -16.81
CA ALA A 170 -0.88 -8.10 -17.77
C ALA A 170 -1.64 -6.82 -17.37
N TYR A 171 -1.03 -5.67 -17.62
CA TYR A 171 -1.59 -4.37 -17.25
C TYR A 171 -3.03 -4.15 -17.74
N ASN A 172 -3.30 -4.51 -19.01
CA ASN A 172 -4.64 -4.34 -19.58
C ASN A 172 -5.67 -5.26 -18.91
N ASP A 173 -5.27 -6.48 -18.53
CA ASP A 173 -6.16 -7.42 -17.88
C ASP A 173 -6.49 -6.96 -16.45
N LEU A 174 -5.51 -6.42 -15.72
CA LEU A 174 -5.74 -5.77 -14.43
C LEU A 174 -6.78 -4.65 -14.53
N LEU A 175 -6.60 -3.72 -15.48
CA LEU A 175 -7.53 -2.59 -15.64
C LEU A 175 -8.93 -3.03 -16.06
N LEU A 176 -9.00 -3.97 -16.99
CA LEU A 176 -10.29 -4.50 -17.46
C LEU A 176 -11.01 -5.23 -16.33
N ASP A 177 -10.32 -6.00 -15.51
CA ASP A 177 -10.96 -6.72 -14.43
C ASP A 177 -11.51 -5.79 -13.35
N ILE A 178 -10.77 -4.74 -12.97
CA ILE A 178 -11.27 -3.68 -12.10
C ILE A 178 -12.55 -3.03 -12.69
N LEU A 179 -12.56 -2.78 -14.00
CA LEU A 179 -13.72 -2.23 -14.69
C LEU A 179 -14.92 -3.19 -14.67
N TYR A 180 -14.69 -4.49 -14.89
CA TYR A 180 -15.76 -5.50 -14.86
C TYR A 180 -16.35 -5.65 -13.45
N LEU A 181 -15.53 -5.62 -12.40
CA LEU A 181 -16.03 -5.61 -11.03
C LEU A 181 -16.94 -4.40 -10.78
N ALA A 182 -16.50 -3.22 -11.21
CA ALA A 182 -17.28 -2.00 -11.08
C ALA A 182 -18.58 -2.05 -11.90
N ALA A 183 -18.53 -2.50 -13.16
CA ALA A 183 -19.69 -2.66 -14.03
C ALA A 183 -20.73 -3.62 -13.41
N GLY A 184 -20.28 -4.77 -12.93
CA GLY A 184 -21.16 -5.73 -12.25
C GLY A 184 -21.85 -5.18 -11.01
N ARG A 185 -21.22 -4.27 -10.28
CA ARG A 185 -21.84 -3.56 -9.14
C ARG A 185 -23.00 -2.64 -9.56
N TRP A 186 -23.00 -2.19 -10.80
CA TRP A 186 -24.06 -1.37 -11.40
C TRP A 186 -25.03 -2.16 -12.25
N GLY A 187 -24.89 -3.50 -12.35
CA GLY A 187 -25.74 -4.36 -13.17
C GLY A 187 -25.54 -4.19 -14.68
N LEU A 188 -24.32 -3.79 -15.08
CA LEU A 188 -23.91 -3.60 -16.47
C LEU A 188 -23.17 -4.81 -17.01
#